data_20ebdcbddf9d2d5a1e1ea8a24f756fdd
#
_entry.id   20ebdcbddf9d2d5a1e1ea8a24f756fdd
#
_cell.length_a   1.000
_cell.length_b   1.000
_cell.length_c   1.000
_cell.angle_alpha   90.00
_cell.angle_beta   90.00
_cell.angle_gamma   90.00
#
_symmetry.space_group_name_H-M   'P 1'
#
loop_
_entity.id
_entity.type
_entity.pdbx_description
1 polymer ?
#
loop_
_entity_poly.entity_id
_entity_poly.type
_entity_poly.pdbx_seq_one_letter_code
_entity_poly.pdbx_strand_id
1 'polypeptide(L)'
;AIEYRELLNSVKQIAQKQKITSFDGEDKDIIALANDERDAVVQVFFIRGGKLIGREHFYVRVAAEDSEGQVLTTFVKQFYSGTPFLPKEIMLSAEIEDIPVIEEWLSAKRGARVYIRVPQKGMKEKLVELAKKNAELVLSQDRERIKREEGRTIGALKEIEKLLDMQGLNR
;
A
#
# COMPACT_ATOMS: atom_id res chain seq x y z
N ALA A 1 -13.14 -7.32 7.27
CA ALA A 1 -12.86 -8.68 6.84
C ALA A 1 -13.64 -9.08 5.60
N ILE A 2 -14.97 -8.90 5.59
CA ILE A 2 -15.80 -9.22 4.42
C ILE A 2 -15.46 -8.32 3.23
N GLU A 3 -15.34 -7.02 3.48
CA GLU A 3 -14.97 -6.05 2.45
C GLU A 3 -13.60 -6.35 1.84
N TYR A 4 -12.69 -6.83 2.65
CA TYR A 4 -11.37 -7.25 2.23
C TYR A 4 -11.43 -8.42 1.25
N ARG A 5 -12.26 -9.41 1.57
CA ARG A 5 -12.47 -10.58 0.72
C ARG A 5 -13.10 -10.20 -0.60
N GLU A 6 -14.06 -9.27 -0.57
CA GLU A 6 -14.71 -8.78 -1.79
C GLU A 6 -13.73 -8.06 -2.70
N LEU A 7 -12.88 -7.19 -2.15
CA LEU A 7 -11.83 -6.52 -2.91
C LEU A 7 -10.85 -7.53 -3.51
N LEU A 8 -10.40 -8.48 -2.72
CA LEU A 8 -9.48 -9.51 -3.18
C LEU A 8 -10.09 -10.36 -4.28
N ASN A 9 -11.35 -10.75 -4.12
CA ASN A 9 -12.07 -11.51 -5.13
C ASN A 9 -12.26 -10.71 -6.41
N SER A 10 -12.55 -9.41 -6.29
CA SER A 10 -12.66 -8.53 -7.45
C SER A 10 -11.35 -8.44 -8.22
N VAL A 11 -10.23 -8.30 -7.51
CA VAL A 11 -8.91 -8.29 -8.15
C VAL A 11 -8.62 -9.63 -8.83
N LYS A 12 -8.93 -10.74 -8.18
CA LYS A 12 -8.74 -12.07 -8.75
C LYS A 12 -9.59 -12.27 -10.00
N GLN A 13 -10.84 -11.84 -9.98
CA GLN A 13 -11.75 -11.93 -11.13
C GLN A 13 -11.22 -11.11 -12.30
N ILE A 14 -10.78 -9.88 -12.05
CA ILE A 14 -10.22 -9.02 -13.09
C ILE A 14 -8.97 -9.65 -13.67
N ALA A 15 -8.06 -10.14 -12.82
CA ALA A 15 -6.83 -10.79 -13.26
C ALA A 15 -7.13 -12.04 -14.09
N GLN A 16 -8.10 -12.86 -13.68
CA GLN A 16 -8.50 -14.05 -14.43
C GLN A 16 -9.11 -13.71 -15.77
N LYS A 17 -10.00 -12.73 -15.82
CA LYS A 17 -10.61 -12.28 -17.07
C LYS A 17 -9.59 -11.74 -18.06
N GLN A 18 -8.60 -11.00 -17.54
CA GLN A 18 -7.58 -10.37 -18.35
C GLN A 18 -6.38 -11.26 -18.66
N LYS A 19 -6.31 -12.42 -18.05
CA LYS A 19 -5.20 -13.36 -18.22
C LYS A 19 -4.95 -13.69 -19.69
N ILE A 20 -5.99 -13.79 -20.48
CA ILE A 20 -5.90 -14.12 -21.90
C ILE A 20 -5.59 -12.89 -22.76
N THR A 21 -6.07 -11.71 -22.39
CA THR A 21 -6.00 -10.50 -23.23
C THR A 21 -5.02 -9.45 -22.76
N SER A 22 -4.87 -9.26 -21.44
CA SER A 22 -4.06 -8.17 -20.88
C SER A 22 -2.92 -8.66 -19.99
N PHE A 23 -3.10 -9.78 -19.32
CA PHE A 23 -2.08 -10.38 -18.46
C PHE A 23 -1.54 -11.61 -19.17
N ASP A 24 -0.53 -11.42 -19.95
CA ASP A 24 0.13 -12.43 -20.79
C ASP A 24 0.93 -13.47 -19.99
N GLY A 25 0.59 -13.69 -18.72
CA GLY A 25 1.27 -14.61 -17.84
C GLY A 25 2.52 -14.02 -17.21
N GLU A 26 2.73 -12.73 -17.35
CA GLU A 26 3.91 -12.06 -16.81
C GLU A 26 3.73 -11.64 -15.37
N ASP A 27 4.86 -11.37 -14.71
CA ASP A 27 4.88 -10.94 -13.32
C ASP A 27 4.73 -9.44 -13.23
N LYS A 28 3.88 -8.99 -12.31
CA LYS A 28 3.61 -7.58 -12.09
C LYS A 28 3.45 -7.30 -10.60
N ASP A 29 3.93 -6.14 -10.16
CA ASP A 29 3.60 -5.62 -8.84
C ASP A 29 2.74 -4.38 -9.03
N ILE A 30 1.68 -4.28 -8.26
CA ILE A 30 0.79 -3.11 -8.28
C ILE A 30 0.97 -2.39 -6.95
N ILE A 31 1.37 -1.14 -7.01
CA ILE A 31 1.70 -0.34 -5.83
C ILE A 31 0.83 0.91 -5.83
N ALA A 32 -0.01 1.04 -4.81
CA ALA A 32 -0.92 2.17 -4.69
C ALA A 32 -0.81 2.81 -3.33
N LEU A 33 -0.96 4.13 -3.32
CA LEU A 33 -0.83 4.95 -2.12
C LEU A 33 -2.17 5.56 -1.75
N ALA A 34 -2.52 5.48 -0.48
CA ALA A 34 -3.57 6.29 0.13
C ALA A 34 -2.96 7.06 1.28
N ASN A 35 -3.33 8.32 1.41
CA ASN A 35 -2.78 9.16 2.47
C ASN A 35 -3.81 10.11 3.04
N ASP A 36 -3.61 10.47 4.30
CA ASP A 36 -4.29 11.60 4.92
C ASP A 36 -3.24 12.65 5.29
N GLU A 37 -3.54 13.53 6.24
CA GLU A 37 -2.65 14.63 6.60
C GLU A 37 -1.33 14.19 7.24
N ARG A 38 -1.29 13.02 7.88
CA ARG A 38 -0.14 12.56 8.68
C ARG A 38 0.40 11.21 8.26
N ASP A 39 -0.48 10.34 7.82
CA ASP A 39 -0.15 8.95 7.58
C ASP A 39 -0.47 8.55 6.17
N ALA A 40 0.27 7.57 5.68
CA ALA A 40 0.02 6.98 4.39
C ALA A 40 0.08 5.46 4.51
N VAL A 41 -0.68 4.80 3.66
CA VAL A 41 -0.63 3.36 3.48
C VAL A 41 -0.27 3.08 2.03
N VAL A 42 0.73 2.25 1.83
CA VAL A 42 1.08 1.76 0.50
C VAL A 42 0.64 0.30 0.43
N GLN A 43 -0.22 0.00 -0.53
CA GLN A 43 -0.70 -1.35 -0.78
C GLN A 43 0.05 -1.93 -1.98
N VAL A 44 0.57 -3.14 -1.81
CA VAL A 44 1.24 -3.87 -2.89
C VAL A 44 0.44 -5.13 -3.19
N PHE A 45 0.12 -5.35 -4.46
CA PHE A 45 -0.43 -6.60 -4.96
C PHE A 45 0.63 -7.30 -5.81
N PHE A 46 0.83 -8.58 -5.54
CA PHE A 46 1.81 -9.39 -6.27
C PHE A 46 1.09 -10.29 -7.27
N ILE A 47 1.34 -10.06 -8.55
CA ILE A 47 0.80 -10.88 -9.64
C ILE A 47 1.96 -11.69 -10.23
N ARG A 48 1.79 -13.00 -10.26
CA ARG A 48 2.80 -13.94 -10.80
C ARG A 48 2.13 -14.88 -11.76
N GLY A 49 2.67 -14.95 -12.98
CA GLY A 49 2.05 -15.76 -14.02
C GLY A 49 0.63 -15.35 -14.36
N GLY A 50 0.30 -14.07 -14.21
CA GLY A 50 -1.04 -13.55 -14.43
C GLY A 50 -2.02 -13.77 -13.29
N LYS A 51 -1.56 -14.28 -12.15
CA LYS A 51 -2.43 -14.55 -10.99
C LYS A 51 -2.00 -13.74 -9.78
N LEU A 52 -2.99 -13.25 -9.03
CA LEU A 52 -2.73 -12.59 -7.75
C LEU A 52 -2.33 -13.64 -6.72
N ILE A 53 -1.08 -13.62 -6.28
CA ILE A 53 -0.56 -14.60 -5.31
C ILE A 53 -0.47 -14.05 -3.88
N GLY A 54 -0.53 -12.74 -3.70
CA GLY A 54 -0.44 -12.16 -2.37
C GLY A 54 -0.56 -10.66 -2.38
N ARG A 55 -0.59 -10.11 -1.19
CA ARG A 55 -0.67 -8.67 -0.97
C ARG A 55 0.00 -8.32 0.34
N GLU A 56 0.54 -7.11 0.41
CA GLU A 56 1.09 -6.54 1.63
C GLU A 56 0.76 -5.07 1.69
N HIS A 57 0.66 -4.52 2.90
CA HIS A 57 0.51 -3.09 3.07
C HIS A 57 1.55 -2.57 4.05
N PHE A 58 1.93 -1.31 3.87
CA PHE A 58 2.98 -0.67 4.63
C PHE A 58 2.52 0.70 5.10
N TYR A 59 2.83 1.02 6.33
CA TYR A 59 2.56 2.34 6.89
C TYR A 59 3.76 3.24 6.67
N VAL A 60 3.52 4.42 6.14
CA VAL A 60 4.57 5.39 5.85
C VAL A 60 4.16 6.73 6.44
N ARG A 61 5.08 7.39 7.12
CA ARG A 61 4.83 8.75 7.60
C ARG A 61 5.05 9.73 6.47
N VAL A 62 4.17 10.71 6.37
CA VAL A 62 4.17 11.71 5.32
C VAL A 62 4.37 13.07 5.95
N ALA A 63 5.34 13.84 5.43
CA ALA A 63 5.45 15.24 5.78
C ALA A 63 4.45 16.05 4.97
N ALA A 64 4.00 17.19 5.49
CA ALA A 64 2.97 18.00 4.86
C ALA A 64 3.36 18.46 3.45
N GLU A 65 4.64 18.65 3.21
CA GLU A 65 5.16 19.10 1.92
C GLU A 65 5.43 17.96 0.94
N ASP A 66 5.32 16.69 1.35
CA ASP A 66 5.59 15.56 0.46
C ASP A 66 4.43 15.32 -0.50
N SER A 67 4.74 15.21 -1.79
CA SER A 67 3.77 14.80 -2.79
C SER A 67 3.62 13.28 -2.79
N GLU A 68 2.51 12.79 -3.36
CA GLU A 68 2.30 11.35 -3.53
C GLU A 68 3.46 10.71 -4.31
N GLY A 69 3.94 11.40 -5.34
CA GLY A 69 5.06 10.92 -6.15
C GLY A 69 6.34 10.77 -5.34
N GLN A 70 6.61 11.71 -4.45
CA GLN A 70 7.80 11.65 -3.59
C GLN A 70 7.72 10.48 -2.61
N VAL A 71 6.57 10.27 -2.01
CA VAL A 71 6.34 9.16 -1.09
C VAL A 71 6.50 7.82 -1.82
N LEU A 72 5.90 7.69 -2.99
CA LEU A 72 6.02 6.47 -3.80
C LEU A 72 7.45 6.24 -4.28
N THR A 73 8.16 7.29 -4.67
CA THR A 73 9.56 7.18 -5.08
C THR A 73 10.41 6.60 -3.96
N THR A 74 10.27 7.14 -2.77
CA THR A 74 10.99 6.66 -1.59
C THR A 74 10.63 5.21 -1.29
N PHE A 75 9.34 4.90 -1.32
CA PHE A 75 8.86 3.56 -1.07
C PHE A 75 9.43 2.55 -2.06
N VAL A 76 9.38 2.85 -3.35
CA VAL A 76 9.87 1.95 -4.41
C VAL A 76 11.35 1.67 -4.21
N LYS A 77 12.15 2.70 -3.93
CA LYS A 77 13.57 2.53 -3.71
C LYS A 77 13.86 1.63 -2.50
N GLN A 78 13.18 1.87 -1.40
CA GLN A 78 13.39 1.07 -0.18
C GLN A 78 12.89 -0.35 -0.33
N PHE A 79 11.69 -0.50 -0.88
CA PHE A 79 11.06 -1.81 -1.03
C PHE A 79 11.89 -2.75 -1.92
N TYR A 80 12.30 -2.26 -3.09
CA TYR A 80 13.05 -3.09 -4.01
C TYR A 80 14.53 -3.22 -3.66
N SER A 81 15.06 -2.37 -2.79
CA SER A 81 16.40 -2.59 -2.25
C SER A 81 16.46 -3.81 -1.36
N GLY A 82 15.38 -4.11 -0.64
CA GLY A 82 15.30 -5.24 0.27
C GLY A 82 14.62 -6.48 -0.29
N THR A 83 14.14 -6.42 -1.52
CA THR A 83 13.37 -7.51 -2.13
C THR A 83 14.23 -8.29 -3.11
N PRO A 84 14.37 -9.63 -2.94
CA PRO A 84 15.22 -10.42 -3.83
C PRO A 84 14.60 -10.66 -5.20
N PHE A 85 13.28 -10.60 -5.32
CA PHE A 85 12.58 -10.84 -6.58
C PHE A 85 12.05 -9.54 -7.17
N LEU A 86 12.32 -9.32 -8.46
CA LEU A 86 11.82 -8.16 -9.19
C LEU A 86 10.91 -8.61 -10.33
N PRO A 87 9.69 -8.02 -10.44
CA PRO A 87 8.79 -8.35 -11.53
C PRO A 87 9.23 -7.68 -12.83
N LYS A 88 8.62 -8.07 -13.93
CA LYS A 88 8.85 -7.42 -15.20
C LYS A 88 8.22 -6.03 -15.26
N GLU A 89 7.07 -5.84 -14.62
CA GLU A 89 6.34 -4.58 -14.65
C GLU A 89 5.92 -4.16 -13.25
N ILE A 90 6.03 -2.86 -12.99
CA ILE A 90 5.55 -2.24 -11.76
C ILE A 90 4.54 -1.17 -12.16
N MET A 91 3.32 -1.27 -11.62
CA MET A 91 2.26 -0.31 -11.89
C MET A 91 2.03 0.53 -10.64
N LEU A 92 2.02 1.84 -10.81
CA LEU A 92 1.92 2.81 -9.72
C LEU A 92 0.62 3.62 -9.81
N SER A 93 0.12 4.06 -8.66
CA SER A 93 -1.09 4.88 -8.58
C SER A 93 -0.84 6.37 -8.86
N ALA A 94 0.42 6.80 -8.89
CA ALA A 94 0.77 8.18 -9.16
C ALA A 94 2.12 8.26 -9.85
N GLU A 95 2.32 9.35 -10.57
CA GLU A 95 3.59 9.62 -11.24
C GLU A 95 4.71 9.81 -10.21
N ILE A 96 5.87 9.25 -10.51
CA ILE A 96 7.07 9.44 -9.71
C ILE A 96 8.14 10.11 -10.56
N GLU A 97 9.11 10.74 -9.89
CA GLU A 97 10.22 11.37 -10.56
C GLU A 97 11.26 10.31 -10.96
N ASP A 98 12.00 10.62 -12.02
CA ASP A 98 13.15 9.82 -12.46
C ASP A 98 12.80 8.36 -12.80
N ILE A 99 11.62 8.15 -13.41
CA ILE A 99 11.22 6.80 -13.84
C ILE A 99 12.31 6.12 -14.67
N PRO A 100 12.92 6.75 -15.68
CA PRO A 100 13.96 6.08 -16.47
C PRO A 100 15.16 5.63 -15.63
N VAL A 101 15.57 6.45 -14.66
CA VAL A 101 16.71 6.15 -13.78
C VAL A 101 16.38 4.96 -12.89
N ILE A 102 15.17 4.94 -12.30
CA ILE A 102 14.73 3.86 -11.43
C ILE A 102 14.55 2.56 -12.23
N GLU A 103 13.98 2.65 -13.43
CA GLU A 103 13.85 1.49 -14.31
C GLU A 103 15.20 0.89 -14.64
N GLU A 104 16.19 1.72 -14.92
CA GLU A 104 17.54 1.27 -15.23
C GLU A 104 18.17 0.56 -14.02
N TRP A 105 18.04 1.16 -12.85
CA TRP A 105 18.53 0.55 -11.61
C TRP A 105 17.89 -0.80 -11.34
N LEU A 106 16.57 -0.89 -11.45
CA LEU A 106 15.83 -2.12 -11.21
C LEU A 106 16.13 -3.17 -12.29
N SER A 107 16.26 -2.74 -13.54
CA SER A 107 16.61 -3.64 -14.64
C SER A 107 18.00 -4.25 -14.45
N ALA A 108 18.96 -3.45 -14.03
CA ALA A 108 20.30 -3.93 -13.71
C ALA A 108 20.29 -4.94 -12.56
N LYS A 109 19.49 -4.64 -11.51
CA LYS A 109 19.35 -5.51 -10.36
C LYS A 109 18.68 -6.83 -10.70
N ARG A 110 17.68 -6.79 -11.58
CA ARG A 110 16.97 -7.98 -12.03
C ARG A 110 17.77 -8.81 -13.03
N GLY A 111 18.64 -8.18 -13.81
CA GLY A 111 19.31 -8.81 -14.92
C GLY A 111 18.44 -8.93 -16.16
N ALA A 112 17.32 -8.22 -16.20
CA ALA A 112 16.38 -8.17 -17.31
C ALA A 112 15.53 -6.90 -17.17
N ARG A 113 14.90 -6.48 -18.26
CA ARG A 113 14.14 -5.22 -18.28
C ARG A 113 13.00 -5.19 -17.28
N VAL A 114 12.91 -4.07 -16.51
CA VAL A 114 11.80 -3.75 -15.62
C VAL A 114 11.15 -2.48 -16.13
N TYR A 115 9.83 -2.50 -16.27
CA TYR A 115 9.05 -1.34 -16.70
C TYR A 115 8.26 -0.77 -15.52
N ILE A 116 8.26 0.56 -15.39
CA ILE A 116 7.44 1.28 -14.42
C ILE A 116 6.38 2.03 -15.20
N ARG A 117 5.12 1.79 -14.87
CA ARG A 117 4.00 2.41 -15.57
C ARG A 117 3.00 3.02 -14.57
N VAL A 118 2.35 4.10 -15.00
CA VAL A 118 1.25 4.73 -14.28
C VAL A 118 0.03 4.65 -15.21
N PRO A 119 -0.74 3.56 -15.15
CA PRO A 119 -1.85 3.37 -16.08
C PRO A 119 -2.93 4.44 -15.91
N GLN A 120 -3.42 4.98 -17.01
CA GLN A 120 -4.43 6.04 -17.01
C GLN A 120 -5.80 5.55 -17.48
N LYS A 121 -5.87 4.37 -18.05
CA LYS A 121 -7.12 3.82 -18.58
C LYS A 121 -7.04 2.29 -18.70
N GLY A 122 -8.20 1.67 -18.88
CA GLY A 122 -8.29 0.24 -19.13
C GLY A 122 -8.23 -0.60 -17.86
N MET A 123 -7.98 -1.88 -18.03
CA MET A 123 -7.98 -2.84 -16.92
C MET A 123 -6.80 -2.66 -15.98
N LYS A 124 -5.65 -2.24 -16.49
CA LYS A 124 -4.49 -1.96 -15.65
C LYS A 124 -4.77 -0.83 -14.66
N GLU A 125 -5.42 0.24 -15.13
CA GLU A 125 -5.83 1.35 -14.27
C GLU A 125 -6.84 0.89 -13.22
N LYS A 126 -7.77 0.02 -13.59
CA LYS A 126 -8.76 -0.53 -12.65
C LYS A 126 -8.10 -1.35 -11.54
N LEU A 127 -7.08 -2.11 -11.87
CA LEU A 127 -6.31 -2.86 -10.87
C LEU A 127 -5.59 -1.93 -9.90
N VAL A 128 -5.01 -0.85 -10.39
CA VAL A 128 -4.36 0.15 -9.55
C VAL A 128 -5.39 0.85 -8.67
N GLU A 129 -6.57 1.16 -9.20
CA GLU A 129 -7.66 1.73 -8.40
C GLU A 129 -8.11 0.80 -7.28
N LEU A 130 -8.21 -0.49 -7.54
CA LEU A 130 -8.57 -1.48 -6.52
C LEU A 130 -7.50 -1.52 -5.41
N ALA A 131 -6.23 -1.47 -5.77
CA ALA A 131 -5.16 -1.40 -4.80
C ALA A 131 -5.24 -0.12 -3.97
N LYS A 132 -5.55 1.01 -4.62
CA LYS A 132 -5.72 2.29 -3.93
C LYS A 132 -6.90 2.25 -2.96
N LYS A 133 -8.03 1.71 -3.38
CA LYS A 133 -9.20 1.55 -2.50
C LYS A 133 -8.87 0.67 -1.31
N ASN A 134 -8.12 -0.39 -1.52
CA ASN A 134 -7.69 -1.25 -0.42
C ASN A 134 -6.78 -0.49 0.55
N ALA A 135 -5.88 0.32 0.03
CA ALA A 135 -5.03 1.17 0.87
C ALA A 135 -5.85 2.16 1.69
N GLU A 136 -6.86 2.79 1.07
CA GLU A 136 -7.77 3.71 1.74
C GLU A 136 -8.55 3.00 2.86
N LEU A 137 -9.00 1.78 2.59
CA LEU A 137 -9.73 0.98 3.57
C LEU A 137 -8.85 0.63 4.77
N VAL A 138 -7.62 0.19 4.53
CA VAL A 138 -6.66 -0.11 5.59
C VAL A 138 -6.41 1.13 6.44
N LEU A 139 -6.17 2.26 5.80
CA LEU A 139 -5.91 3.53 6.50
C LEU A 139 -7.10 3.93 7.38
N SER A 140 -8.31 3.81 6.86
CA SER A 140 -9.53 4.13 7.59
C SER A 140 -9.76 3.21 8.78
N GLN A 141 -9.59 1.91 8.60
CA GLN A 141 -9.77 0.92 9.67
C GLN A 141 -8.76 1.12 10.80
N ASP A 142 -7.52 1.38 10.46
CA ASP A 142 -6.49 1.59 11.46
C ASP A 142 -6.67 2.90 12.22
N ARG A 143 -7.16 3.93 11.56
CA ARG A 143 -7.48 5.19 12.23
C ARG A 143 -8.56 4.98 13.28
N GLU A 144 -9.61 4.24 12.96
CA GLU A 144 -10.67 3.92 13.92
C GLU A 144 -10.14 3.08 15.08
N ARG A 145 -9.30 2.09 14.79
CA ARG A 145 -8.70 1.25 15.82
C ARG A 145 -7.82 2.08 16.77
N ILE A 146 -6.99 2.94 16.23
CA ILE A 146 -6.14 3.83 17.04
C ILE A 146 -6.97 4.72 17.92
N LYS A 147 -8.04 5.30 17.40
CA LYS A 147 -8.96 6.14 18.20
C LYS A 147 -9.58 5.37 19.35
N ARG A 148 -10.00 4.14 19.11
CA ARG A 148 -10.57 3.29 20.17
C ARG A 148 -9.54 2.96 21.24
N GLU A 149 -8.33 2.61 20.85
CA GLU A 149 -7.24 2.30 21.79
C GLU A 149 -6.86 3.51 22.62
N GLU A 150 -6.74 4.67 21.99
CA GLU A 150 -6.48 5.93 22.71
C GLU A 150 -7.59 6.23 23.70
N GLY A 151 -8.85 6.07 23.31
CA GLY A 151 -9.98 6.26 24.19
C GLY A 151 -9.97 5.32 25.39
N ARG A 152 -9.63 4.07 25.20
CA ARG A 152 -9.49 3.09 26.29
C ARG A 152 -8.36 3.46 27.21
N THR A 153 -7.23 3.85 26.67
CA THR A 153 -6.05 4.26 27.47
C THR A 153 -6.35 5.47 28.32
N ILE A 154 -7.00 6.49 27.76
CA ILE A 154 -7.39 7.68 28.49
C ILE A 154 -8.37 7.32 29.59
N GLY A 155 -9.36 6.48 29.32
CA GLY A 155 -10.31 6.01 30.32
C GLY A 155 -9.63 5.28 31.48
N ALA A 156 -8.71 4.38 31.18
CA ALA A 156 -7.96 3.63 32.18
C ALA A 156 -7.10 4.56 33.05
N LEU A 157 -6.44 5.54 32.45
CA LEU A 157 -5.64 6.52 33.19
C LEU A 157 -6.50 7.36 34.14
N LYS A 158 -7.67 7.77 33.69
CA LYS A 158 -8.62 8.52 34.55
C LYS A 158 -9.09 7.70 35.73
N GLU A 159 -9.36 6.42 35.54
CA GLU A 159 -9.74 5.52 36.64
C GLU A 159 -8.61 5.35 37.64
N ILE A 160 -7.39 5.22 37.19
CA ILE A 160 -6.21 5.12 38.06
C ILE A 160 -6.04 6.39 38.88
N GLU A 161 -6.15 7.57 38.26
CA GLU A 161 -6.08 8.85 38.96
C GLU A 161 -7.13 8.94 40.04
N LYS A 162 -8.36 8.50 39.76
CA LYS A 162 -9.48 8.52 40.69
C LYS A 162 -9.19 7.63 41.89
N LEU A 163 -8.65 6.46 41.66
CA LEU A 163 -8.28 5.50 42.72
C LEU A 163 -7.18 6.08 43.61
N LEU A 164 -6.16 6.71 42.99
CA LEU A 164 -5.09 7.34 43.74
C LEU A 164 -5.57 8.51 44.62
N ASP A 165 -6.49 9.31 44.12
CA ASP A 165 -7.08 10.37 44.88
C ASP A 165 -7.88 9.84 46.08
N MET A 166 -8.64 8.77 45.88
CA MET A 166 -9.41 8.13 46.95
C MET A 166 -8.53 7.54 48.04
N GLN A 167 -7.31 7.11 47.69
CA GLN A 167 -6.35 6.55 48.63
C GLN A 167 -5.44 7.61 49.25
N GLY A 168 -5.62 8.86 48.89
CA GLY A 168 -4.76 9.94 49.34
C GLY A 168 -3.38 9.97 48.71
N LEU A 169 -3.17 9.24 47.63
CA LEU A 169 -1.91 9.20 46.87
C LEU A 169 -1.94 10.19 45.74
N ASN A 170 -2.34 11.38 46.05
CA ASN A 170 -2.50 12.42 45.08
C ASN A 170 -1.17 13.02 44.67
N ARG A 171 -1.08 13.36 43.40
CA ARG A 171 0.14 13.93 42.88
C ARG A 171 -0.17 15.09 41.99
#